data_1c7533db0d51210bbe5003857073bff9
#
_entry.id   1c7533db0d51210bbe5003857073bff9
#
_cell.length_a   1.000
_cell.length_b   1.000
_cell.length_c   1.000
_cell.angle_alpha   90.00
_cell.angle_beta   90.00
_cell.angle_gamma   90.00
#
_symmetry.space_group_name_H-M   'P 1'
#
loop_
_entity.id
_entity.type
_entity.pdbx_description
1 polymer ?
#
loop_
_entity_poly.entity_id
_entity_poly.type
_entity_poly.pdbx_seq_one_letter_code
_entity_poly.pdbx_strand_id
1 'polypeptide(L)'
;DSVTQFSTVIGAYLSAMGIGSWLSRYVRRNLVGVFAQVEILVGALGGGSAALLFLLFERVEMFRIVLYADVLAVGILVGIEIPLLLRILKDRFEFSDLVSRVFTFDYAGALFASILFPLLLVPHLGLIQTGFLFGMLNVMVAVWLLFTWPDIPGARPQRGLALAVLLALLAGFIHAEDITGTAEAATYPGKVIHAQSTPYQRIVLTRSGQDLRLYLNGNLQFSSLDEYRYHEALVHPLMASLAQPKRVLIIGGGDGLALREILKYTSVQQVVMVDLDPAMTKLFASNPLLTALNHDALASPKLHIVNRDAFVWLRDAAAAGEPAFDAVLIDLPDPSNYSIGKLYSLTFYRALHDLLKAESRIVVQSTSPLVARKTYWCVADTLAAAGYQVTPYHTYVPSFGEWGFLLAGQRPWRAPGHYPTGLRFVNAEETANMLHFPADMAYVEGGVQRLDNQLLVRHFDEEWSAYQNAW
;
A
#
# COMPACT_ATOMS: atom_id res chain seq x y z
N ASP A 1 10.47 -6.05 -11.29
CA ASP A 1 9.88 -4.80 -11.79
C ASP A 1 8.36 -4.97 -11.88
N SER A 2 7.62 -4.20 -11.10
CA SER A 2 6.14 -4.29 -10.99
C SER A 2 5.45 -4.09 -12.35
N VAL A 3 5.98 -3.19 -13.20
CA VAL A 3 5.46 -2.92 -14.55
C VAL A 3 5.62 -4.15 -15.45
N THR A 4 6.76 -4.82 -15.40
CA THR A 4 7.01 -6.04 -16.21
C THR A 4 6.09 -7.17 -15.76
N GLN A 5 5.93 -7.38 -14.46
CA GLN A 5 5.02 -8.41 -13.94
C GLN A 5 3.57 -8.13 -14.34
N PHE A 6 3.10 -6.91 -14.16
CA PHE A 6 1.74 -6.50 -14.56
C PHE A 6 1.53 -6.70 -16.07
N SER A 7 2.47 -6.23 -16.90
CA SER A 7 2.38 -6.36 -18.36
C SER A 7 2.41 -7.83 -18.82
N THR A 8 3.23 -8.68 -18.20
CA THR A 8 3.31 -10.11 -18.54
C THR A 8 2.05 -10.88 -18.12
N VAL A 9 1.45 -10.55 -16.97
CA VAL A 9 0.18 -11.14 -16.53
C VAL A 9 -0.95 -10.78 -17.50
N ILE A 10 -1.08 -9.49 -17.88
CA ILE A 10 -2.06 -9.05 -18.88
C ILE A 10 -1.81 -9.72 -20.22
N GLY A 11 -0.57 -9.77 -20.69
CA GLY A 11 -0.21 -10.41 -21.95
C GLY A 11 -0.55 -11.91 -21.96
N ALA A 12 -0.27 -12.62 -20.86
CA ALA A 12 -0.63 -14.03 -20.68
C ALA A 12 -2.15 -14.23 -20.70
N TYR A 13 -2.89 -13.39 -19.98
CA TYR A 13 -4.37 -13.43 -19.95
C TYR A 13 -4.98 -13.22 -21.32
N LEU A 14 -4.57 -12.17 -22.05
CA LEU A 14 -5.07 -11.89 -23.41
C LEU A 14 -4.72 -13.02 -24.40
N SER A 15 -3.51 -13.59 -24.29
CA SER A 15 -3.09 -14.74 -25.11
C SER A 15 -3.96 -15.96 -24.79
N ALA A 16 -4.26 -16.21 -23.52
CA ALA A 16 -5.15 -17.29 -23.07
C ALA A 16 -6.57 -17.11 -23.60
N MET A 17 -7.12 -15.88 -23.58
CA MET A 17 -8.40 -15.58 -24.20
C MET A 17 -8.42 -15.89 -25.70
N GLY A 18 -7.34 -15.58 -26.43
CA GLY A 18 -7.19 -15.95 -27.82
C GLY A 18 -7.22 -17.47 -28.04
N ILE A 19 -6.54 -18.23 -27.19
CA ILE A 19 -6.56 -19.70 -27.19
C ILE A 19 -7.98 -20.21 -26.89
N GLY A 20 -8.67 -19.66 -25.88
CA GLY A 20 -10.03 -20.00 -25.52
C GLY A 20 -11.01 -19.77 -26.69
N SER A 21 -10.93 -18.60 -27.33
CA SER A 21 -11.71 -18.28 -28.52
C SER A 21 -11.50 -19.28 -29.64
N TRP A 22 -10.23 -19.67 -29.90
CA TRP A 22 -9.89 -20.68 -30.88
C TRP A 22 -10.44 -22.06 -30.49
N LEU A 23 -10.37 -22.46 -29.21
CA LEU A 23 -10.89 -23.74 -28.72
C LEU A 23 -12.43 -23.83 -28.83
N SER A 24 -13.15 -22.72 -28.72
CA SER A 24 -14.61 -22.67 -28.81
C SER A 24 -15.16 -23.33 -30.08
N ARG A 25 -14.36 -23.34 -31.18
CA ARG A 25 -14.75 -23.95 -32.46
C ARG A 25 -15.02 -25.46 -32.38
N TYR A 26 -14.42 -26.14 -31.40
CA TYR A 26 -14.61 -27.59 -31.21
C TYR A 26 -15.91 -27.93 -30.48
N VAL A 27 -16.52 -26.96 -29.82
CA VAL A 27 -17.82 -27.11 -29.17
C VAL A 27 -18.90 -27.08 -30.24
N ARG A 28 -19.41 -28.23 -30.64
CA ARG A 28 -20.38 -28.34 -31.77
C ARG A 28 -21.80 -28.66 -31.34
N ARG A 29 -22.02 -29.18 -30.13
CA ARG A 29 -23.31 -29.63 -29.61
C ARG A 29 -23.55 -29.06 -28.22
N ASN A 30 -24.81 -28.94 -27.81
CA ASN A 30 -25.17 -28.47 -26.48
C ASN A 30 -24.52 -27.13 -26.09
N LEU A 31 -24.52 -26.14 -27.00
CA LEU A 31 -23.82 -24.85 -26.81
C LEU A 31 -24.26 -24.17 -25.51
N VAL A 32 -25.53 -24.16 -25.18
CA VAL A 32 -26.09 -23.53 -23.97
C VAL A 32 -25.59 -24.25 -22.71
N GLY A 33 -25.61 -25.60 -22.73
CA GLY A 33 -25.10 -26.38 -21.59
C GLY A 33 -23.59 -26.21 -21.37
N VAL A 34 -22.81 -26.10 -22.46
CA VAL A 34 -21.36 -25.82 -22.34
C VAL A 34 -21.10 -24.40 -21.88
N PHE A 35 -21.87 -23.41 -22.36
CA PHE A 35 -21.79 -22.03 -21.89
C PHE A 35 -22.07 -21.97 -20.38
N ALA A 36 -23.11 -22.61 -19.89
CA ALA A 36 -23.38 -22.68 -18.45
C ALA A 36 -22.27 -23.35 -17.66
N GLN A 37 -21.62 -24.40 -18.21
CA GLN A 37 -20.46 -25.02 -17.57
C GLN A 37 -19.25 -24.05 -17.50
N VAL A 38 -18.98 -23.30 -18.56
CA VAL A 38 -17.92 -22.30 -18.60
C VAL A 38 -18.16 -21.22 -17.54
N GLU A 39 -19.38 -20.68 -17.43
CA GLU A 39 -19.76 -19.70 -16.40
C GLU A 39 -19.57 -20.24 -14.97
N ILE A 40 -19.93 -21.53 -14.73
CA ILE A 40 -19.68 -22.16 -13.43
C ILE A 40 -18.19 -22.26 -13.14
N LEU A 41 -17.38 -22.65 -14.13
CA LEU A 41 -15.93 -22.80 -13.98
C LEU A 41 -15.23 -21.44 -13.82
N VAL A 42 -15.60 -20.42 -14.60
CA VAL A 42 -15.10 -19.05 -14.45
C VAL A 42 -15.44 -18.51 -13.06
N GLY A 43 -16.69 -18.71 -12.63
CA GLY A 43 -17.11 -18.30 -11.30
C GLY A 43 -16.36 -19.02 -10.17
N ALA A 44 -16.12 -20.33 -10.31
CA ALA A 44 -15.39 -21.10 -9.30
C ALA A 44 -13.90 -20.76 -9.27
N LEU A 45 -13.21 -20.78 -10.41
CA LEU A 45 -11.77 -20.53 -10.52
C LEU A 45 -11.47 -19.03 -10.34
N GLY A 46 -12.09 -18.17 -11.17
CA GLY A 46 -11.86 -16.74 -11.11
C GLY A 46 -12.33 -16.11 -9.80
N GLY A 47 -13.50 -16.53 -9.28
CA GLY A 47 -14.02 -16.07 -7.99
C GLY A 47 -13.18 -16.53 -6.80
N GLY A 48 -12.59 -17.72 -6.87
CA GLY A 48 -11.73 -18.29 -5.83
C GLY A 48 -10.24 -17.91 -5.96
N SER A 49 -9.80 -17.37 -7.10
CA SER A 49 -8.37 -17.16 -7.41
C SER A 49 -7.68 -16.24 -6.41
N ALA A 50 -8.30 -15.12 -6.02
CA ALA A 50 -7.71 -14.22 -5.03
C ALA A 50 -7.46 -14.92 -3.69
N ALA A 51 -8.42 -15.68 -3.18
CA ALA A 51 -8.28 -16.44 -1.94
C ALA A 51 -7.21 -17.53 -2.05
N LEU A 52 -7.22 -18.29 -3.16
CA LEU A 52 -6.24 -19.35 -3.44
C LEU A 52 -4.82 -18.79 -3.51
N LEU A 53 -4.61 -17.75 -4.29
CA LEU A 53 -3.29 -17.13 -4.46
C LEU A 53 -2.78 -16.54 -3.16
N PHE A 54 -3.65 -15.91 -2.37
CA PHE A 54 -3.29 -15.35 -1.07
C PHE A 54 -2.85 -16.43 -0.06
N LEU A 55 -3.57 -17.56 0.00
CA LEU A 55 -3.22 -18.69 0.86
C LEU A 55 -1.92 -19.42 0.44
N LEU A 56 -1.59 -19.40 -0.85
CA LEU A 56 -0.42 -20.08 -1.39
C LEU A 56 0.83 -19.20 -1.47
N PHE A 57 0.68 -17.88 -1.34
CA PHE A 57 1.76 -16.92 -1.56
C PHE A 57 3.03 -17.26 -0.75
N GLU A 58 2.88 -17.56 0.53
CA GLU A 58 3.99 -17.88 1.45
C GLU A 58 4.34 -19.38 1.52
N ARG A 59 3.48 -20.24 0.95
CA ARG A 59 3.60 -21.71 1.14
C ARG A 59 4.21 -22.43 -0.05
N VAL A 60 4.30 -21.78 -1.20
CA VAL A 60 4.73 -22.43 -2.45
C VAL A 60 5.93 -21.71 -3.03
N GLU A 61 7.11 -22.38 -3.01
CA GLU A 61 8.35 -21.84 -3.59
C GLU A 61 8.20 -21.40 -5.06
N MET A 62 7.30 -22.03 -5.82
CA MET A 62 7.02 -21.74 -7.22
C MET A 62 5.71 -20.95 -7.42
N PHE A 63 5.37 -20.02 -6.51
CA PHE A 63 4.14 -19.22 -6.57
C PHE A 63 3.84 -18.63 -7.96
N ARG A 64 4.86 -18.15 -8.67
CA ARG A 64 4.71 -17.61 -10.03
C ARG A 64 4.09 -18.61 -11.00
N ILE A 65 4.40 -19.90 -10.89
CA ILE A 65 3.82 -20.94 -11.75
C ILE A 65 2.33 -21.07 -11.46
N VAL A 66 1.94 -21.09 -10.19
CA VAL A 66 0.52 -21.15 -9.78
C VAL A 66 -0.24 -19.94 -10.30
N LEU A 67 0.32 -18.74 -10.14
CA LEU A 67 -0.25 -17.49 -10.64
C LEU A 67 -0.51 -17.55 -12.15
N TYR A 68 0.52 -17.90 -12.94
CA TYR A 68 0.36 -17.96 -14.38
C TYR A 68 -0.56 -19.11 -14.84
N ALA A 69 -0.58 -20.24 -14.13
CA ALA A 69 -1.49 -21.34 -14.41
C ALA A 69 -2.96 -20.92 -14.19
N ASP A 70 -3.23 -20.22 -13.09
CA ASP A 70 -4.56 -19.66 -12.78
C ASP A 70 -5.00 -18.63 -13.83
N VAL A 71 -4.13 -17.67 -14.15
CA VAL A 71 -4.37 -16.65 -15.20
C VAL A 71 -4.66 -17.28 -16.56
N LEU A 72 -3.91 -18.30 -16.96
CA LEU A 72 -4.13 -19.01 -18.22
C LEU A 72 -5.44 -19.78 -18.19
N ALA A 73 -5.74 -20.49 -17.11
CA ALA A 73 -6.99 -21.28 -16.98
C ALA A 73 -8.22 -20.36 -17.06
N VAL A 74 -8.26 -19.29 -16.28
CA VAL A 74 -9.36 -18.32 -16.29
C VAL A 74 -9.44 -17.63 -17.66
N GLY A 75 -8.32 -17.18 -18.22
CA GLY A 75 -8.29 -16.52 -19.54
C GLY A 75 -8.81 -17.42 -20.67
N ILE A 76 -8.47 -18.72 -20.68
CA ILE A 76 -9.01 -19.67 -21.67
C ILE A 76 -10.51 -19.79 -21.53
N LEU A 77 -11.04 -19.94 -20.32
CA LEU A 77 -12.48 -20.08 -20.07
C LEU A 77 -13.25 -18.82 -20.53
N VAL A 78 -12.80 -17.64 -20.10
CA VAL A 78 -13.40 -16.35 -20.52
C VAL A 78 -13.34 -16.17 -22.04
N GLY A 79 -12.22 -16.57 -22.66
CA GLY A 79 -12.07 -16.50 -24.12
C GLY A 79 -13.07 -17.37 -24.91
N ILE A 80 -13.67 -18.40 -24.30
CA ILE A 80 -14.70 -19.27 -24.90
C ILE A 80 -16.08 -18.58 -24.90
N GLU A 81 -16.38 -17.68 -23.96
CA GLU A 81 -17.73 -17.15 -23.70
C GLU A 81 -18.31 -16.38 -24.89
N ILE A 82 -17.63 -15.35 -25.37
CA ILE A 82 -18.16 -14.51 -26.49
C ILE A 82 -18.43 -15.31 -27.75
N PRO A 83 -17.53 -16.18 -28.26
CA PRO A 83 -17.81 -16.99 -29.42
C PRO A 83 -18.97 -17.98 -29.23
N LEU A 84 -19.13 -18.54 -28.03
CA LEU A 84 -20.30 -19.39 -27.74
C LEU A 84 -21.58 -18.58 -27.71
N LEU A 85 -21.60 -17.42 -27.07
CA LEU A 85 -22.73 -16.52 -26.96
C LEU A 85 -23.23 -16.10 -28.37
N LEU A 86 -22.31 -15.68 -29.25
CA LEU A 86 -22.63 -15.34 -30.63
C LEU A 86 -23.26 -16.51 -31.37
N ARG A 87 -22.78 -17.73 -31.17
CA ARG A 87 -23.33 -18.93 -31.82
C ARG A 87 -24.66 -19.37 -31.24
N ILE A 88 -24.93 -19.14 -29.96
CA ILE A 88 -26.22 -19.40 -29.31
C ILE A 88 -27.32 -18.46 -29.85
N LEU A 89 -26.95 -17.19 -30.09
CA LEU A 89 -27.88 -16.14 -30.45
C LEU A 89 -28.02 -15.89 -31.97
N LYS A 90 -27.14 -16.49 -32.80
CA LYS A 90 -27.06 -16.24 -34.25
C LYS A 90 -28.40 -16.40 -35.01
N ASP A 91 -29.30 -17.29 -34.56
CA ASP A 91 -30.56 -17.57 -35.21
C ASP A 91 -31.71 -16.64 -34.73
N ARG A 92 -31.40 -15.72 -33.79
CA ARG A 92 -32.38 -14.79 -33.20
C ARG A 92 -32.18 -13.34 -33.63
N PHE A 93 -31.02 -13.00 -34.18
CA PHE A 93 -30.64 -11.65 -34.58
C PHE A 93 -29.91 -11.68 -35.91
N GLU A 94 -30.00 -10.58 -36.67
CA GLU A 94 -29.11 -10.32 -37.80
C GLU A 94 -27.67 -10.34 -37.32
N PHE A 95 -26.75 -10.92 -38.09
CA PHE A 95 -25.36 -11.13 -37.64
C PHE A 95 -24.65 -9.82 -37.25
N SER A 96 -24.81 -8.76 -38.04
CA SER A 96 -24.23 -7.45 -37.78
C SER A 96 -24.75 -6.81 -36.50
N ASP A 97 -26.08 -6.91 -36.28
CA ASP A 97 -26.73 -6.40 -35.07
C ASP A 97 -26.33 -7.20 -33.83
N LEU A 98 -26.28 -8.53 -33.95
CA LEU A 98 -25.83 -9.42 -32.88
C LEU A 98 -24.39 -9.08 -32.40
N VAL A 99 -23.44 -8.98 -33.35
CA VAL A 99 -22.06 -8.67 -33.05
C VAL A 99 -21.95 -7.31 -32.37
N SER A 100 -22.62 -6.29 -32.93
CA SER A 100 -22.63 -4.94 -32.38
C SER A 100 -23.17 -4.93 -30.94
N ARG A 101 -24.29 -5.58 -30.67
CA ARG A 101 -24.89 -5.64 -29.31
C ARG A 101 -24.02 -6.37 -28.32
N VAL A 102 -23.50 -7.55 -28.69
CA VAL A 102 -22.65 -8.34 -27.78
C VAL A 102 -21.41 -7.54 -27.35
N PHE A 103 -20.70 -6.96 -28.31
CA PHE A 103 -19.51 -6.15 -27.97
C PHE A 103 -19.86 -4.84 -27.26
N THR A 104 -21.02 -4.23 -27.56
CA THR A 104 -21.45 -3.01 -26.84
C THR A 104 -21.68 -3.31 -25.36
N PHE A 105 -22.37 -4.41 -25.05
CA PHE A 105 -22.60 -4.79 -23.64
C PHE A 105 -21.32 -5.26 -22.95
N ASP A 106 -20.45 -5.97 -23.66
CA ASP A 106 -19.14 -6.40 -23.13
C ASP A 106 -18.27 -5.21 -22.75
N TYR A 107 -18.08 -4.25 -23.66
CA TYR A 107 -17.28 -3.05 -23.38
C TYR A 107 -17.93 -2.13 -22.32
N ALA A 108 -19.25 -2.00 -22.33
CA ALA A 108 -19.95 -1.22 -21.30
C ALA A 108 -19.82 -1.89 -19.93
N GLY A 109 -19.92 -3.22 -19.85
CA GLY A 109 -19.69 -3.99 -18.64
C GLY A 109 -18.26 -3.88 -18.14
N ALA A 110 -17.28 -3.99 -19.05
CA ALA A 110 -15.87 -3.83 -18.74
C ALA A 110 -15.55 -2.43 -18.19
N LEU A 111 -16.09 -1.36 -18.82
CA LEU A 111 -15.94 0.01 -18.33
C LEU A 111 -16.56 0.16 -16.93
N PHE A 112 -17.80 -0.34 -16.74
CA PHE A 112 -18.46 -0.27 -15.43
C PHE A 112 -17.66 -0.99 -14.35
N ALA A 113 -17.20 -2.23 -14.63
CA ALA A 113 -16.40 -3.01 -13.71
C ALA A 113 -15.05 -2.33 -13.40
N SER A 114 -14.38 -1.75 -14.41
CA SER A 114 -13.09 -1.08 -14.24
C SER A 114 -13.17 0.18 -13.35
N ILE A 115 -14.31 0.84 -13.30
CA ILE A 115 -14.58 1.98 -12.43
C ILE A 115 -15.02 1.51 -11.04
N LEU A 116 -15.97 0.57 -10.99
CA LEU A 116 -16.58 0.08 -9.75
C LEU A 116 -15.55 -0.65 -8.87
N PHE A 117 -14.69 -1.45 -9.49
CA PHE A 117 -13.70 -2.28 -8.79
C PHE A 117 -12.75 -1.45 -7.90
N PRO A 118 -11.96 -0.48 -8.41
CA PRO A 118 -11.02 0.27 -7.60
C PRO A 118 -11.67 1.34 -6.72
N LEU A 119 -12.82 1.91 -7.11
CA LEU A 119 -13.43 3.02 -6.38
C LEU A 119 -14.41 2.57 -5.29
N LEU A 120 -15.05 1.42 -5.45
CA LEU A 120 -16.08 0.98 -4.51
C LEU A 120 -15.79 -0.41 -3.94
N LEU A 121 -15.54 -1.42 -4.79
CA LEU A 121 -15.48 -2.80 -4.32
C LEU A 121 -14.22 -3.06 -3.49
N VAL A 122 -13.03 -2.81 -4.02
CA VAL A 122 -11.78 -3.09 -3.30
C VAL A 122 -11.65 -2.27 -2.01
N PRO A 123 -11.97 -0.96 -1.96
CA PRO A 123 -11.86 -0.18 -0.73
C PRO A 123 -12.83 -0.62 0.38
N HIS A 124 -13.98 -1.22 0.05
CA HIS A 124 -15.01 -1.59 1.05
C HIS A 124 -15.06 -3.09 1.33
N LEU A 125 -14.78 -3.92 0.34
CA LEU A 125 -14.85 -5.39 0.45
C LEU A 125 -13.47 -6.05 0.50
N GLY A 126 -12.42 -5.37 0.00
CA GLY A 126 -11.13 -6.00 -0.22
C GLY A 126 -11.09 -6.93 -1.45
N LEU A 127 -9.90 -7.45 -1.77
CA LEU A 127 -9.69 -8.24 -2.99
C LEU A 127 -10.40 -9.60 -2.94
N ILE A 128 -10.35 -10.31 -1.80
CA ILE A 128 -10.88 -11.67 -1.67
C ILE A 128 -12.40 -11.67 -1.75
N GLN A 129 -13.10 -10.80 -0.99
CA GLN A 129 -14.55 -10.70 -1.08
C GLN A 129 -15.01 -10.25 -2.45
N THR A 130 -14.29 -9.31 -3.08
CA THR A 130 -14.60 -8.84 -4.43
C THR A 130 -14.48 -9.97 -5.46
N GLY A 131 -13.45 -10.82 -5.35
CA GLY A 131 -13.31 -12.01 -6.18
C GLY A 131 -14.52 -12.96 -6.05
N PHE A 132 -14.88 -13.31 -4.81
CA PHE A 132 -16.06 -14.15 -4.57
C PHE A 132 -17.36 -13.53 -5.10
N LEU A 133 -17.54 -12.21 -4.97
CA LEU A 133 -18.70 -11.50 -5.51
C LEU A 133 -18.81 -11.66 -7.04
N PHE A 134 -17.73 -11.41 -7.78
CA PHE A 134 -17.72 -11.59 -9.23
C PHE A 134 -17.92 -13.06 -9.62
N GLY A 135 -17.32 -14.00 -8.89
CA GLY A 135 -17.56 -15.42 -9.08
C GLY A 135 -19.03 -15.80 -8.91
N MET A 136 -19.70 -15.27 -7.87
CA MET A 136 -21.15 -15.49 -7.66
C MET A 136 -21.97 -14.91 -8.81
N LEU A 137 -21.62 -13.74 -9.37
CA LEU A 137 -22.32 -13.14 -10.50
C LEU A 137 -22.28 -14.07 -11.73
N ASN A 138 -21.12 -14.62 -12.08
CA ASN A 138 -21.00 -15.57 -13.19
C ASN A 138 -21.81 -16.85 -12.94
N VAL A 139 -21.70 -17.42 -11.74
CA VAL A 139 -22.51 -18.62 -11.42
C VAL A 139 -24.02 -18.34 -11.42
N MET A 140 -24.43 -17.14 -10.99
CA MET A 140 -25.87 -16.75 -11.07
C MET A 140 -26.35 -16.66 -12.52
N VAL A 141 -25.51 -16.23 -13.46
CA VAL A 141 -25.82 -16.28 -14.90
C VAL A 141 -26.05 -17.73 -15.34
N ALA A 142 -25.15 -18.64 -14.94
CA ALA A 142 -25.33 -20.08 -15.23
C ALA A 142 -26.62 -20.67 -14.61
N VAL A 143 -26.90 -20.33 -13.34
CA VAL A 143 -28.13 -20.75 -12.66
C VAL A 143 -29.35 -20.24 -13.41
N TRP A 144 -29.42 -18.94 -13.69
CA TRP A 144 -30.51 -18.32 -14.44
C TRP A 144 -30.74 -19.02 -15.79
N LEU A 145 -29.65 -19.24 -16.55
CA LEU A 145 -29.70 -19.91 -17.85
C LEU A 145 -30.23 -21.34 -17.75
N LEU A 146 -29.72 -22.14 -16.82
CA LEU A 146 -30.10 -23.54 -16.60
C LEU A 146 -31.54 -23.73 -16.14
N PHE A 147 -32.14 -22.73 -15.47
CA PHE A 147 -33.55 -22.81 -15.03
C PHE A 147 -34.54 -22.21 -16.02
N THR A 148 -34.11 -21.23 -16.82
CA THR A 148 -35.02 -20.53 -17.77
C THR A 148 -35.04 -21.15 -19.18
N TRP A 149 -33.91 -21.77 -19.59
CA TRP A 149 -33.80 -22.37 -20.91
C TRP A 149 -34.32 -23.80 -20.88
N PRO A 150 -35.34 -24.12 -21.71
CA PRO A 150 -35.89 -25.48 -21.77
C PRO A 150 -34.90 -26.44 -22.47
N ASP A 151 -35.00 -27.73 -22.14
CA ASP A 151 -34.40 -28.85 -22.87
C ASP A 151 -32.85 -28.82 -23.02
N ILE A 152 -32.13 -28.32 -22.01
CA ILE A 152 -30.66 -28.43 -21.97
C ILE A 152 -30.32 -29.89 -21.59
N PRO A 153 -29.59 -30.62 -22.46
CA PRO A 153 -29.11 -31.96 -22.12
C PRO A 153 -28.17 -31.91 -20.89
N GLY A 154 -28.43 -32.71 -19.89
CA GLY A 154 -27.64 -32.74 -18.67
C GLY A 154 -27.86 -31.56 -17.72
N ALA A 155 -28.95 -30.78 -17.83
CA ALA A 155 -29.22 -29.63 -16.98
C ALA A 155 -29.32 -29.97 -15.47
N ARG A 156 -29.90 -31.15 -15.10
CA ARG A 156 -30.09 -31.54 -13.70
C ARG A 156 -28.79 -31.59 -12.89
N PRO A 157 -27.75 -32.35 -13.31
CA PRO A 157 -26.47 -32.34 -12.58
C PRO A 157 -25.76 -30.97 -12.63
N GLN A 158 -25.88 -30.21 -13.73
CA GLN A 158 -25.31 -28.86 -13.83
C GLN A 158 -26.00 -27.88 -12.88
N ARG A 159 -27.33 -27.97 -12.68
CA ARG A 159 -28.05 -27.17 -11.66
C ARG A 159 -27.54 -27.47 -10.24
N GLY A 160 -27.35 -28.75 -9.92
CA GLY A 160 -26.79 -29.15 -8.64
C GLY A 160 -25.39 -28.60 -8.43
N LEU A 161 -24.51 -28.69 -9.45
CA LEU A 161 -23.16 -28.15 -9.41
C LEU A 161 -23.16 -26.62 -9.28
N ALA A 162 -23.96 -25.91 -10.08
CA ALA A 162 -24.05 -24.46 -10.01
C ALA A 162 -24.48 -23.95 -8.63
N LEU A 163 -25.51 -24.59 -8.04
CA LEU A 163 -25.94 -24.24 -6.69
C LEU A 163 -24.91 -24.58 -5.64
N ALA A 164 -24.19 -25.70 -5.74
CA ALA A 164 -23.13 -26.06 -4.83
C ALA A 164 -21.94 -25.06 -4.89
N VAL A 165 -21.54 -24.66 -6.13
CA VAL A 165 -20.50 -23.66 -6.32
C VAL A 165 -20.94 -22.29 -5.80
N LEU A 166 -22.18 -21.87 -6.06
CA LEU A 166 -22.72 -20.61 -5.55
C LEU A 166 -22.72 -20.57 -4.03
N LEU A 167 -23.11 -21.65 -3.37
CA LEU A 167 -23.07 -21.76 -1.90
C LEU A 167 -21.64 -21.76 -1.36
N ALA A 168 -20.72 -22.42 -2.06
CA ALA A 168 -19.30 -22.40 -1.70
C ALA A 168 -18.68 -21.01 -1.80
N LEU A 169 -18.98 -20.27 -2.89
CA LEU A 169 -18.53 -18.89 -3.08
C LEU A 169 -19.16 -17.94 -2.05
N LEU A 170 -20.44 -18.14 -1.71
CA LEU A 170 -21.11 -17.38 -0.65
C LEU A 170 -20.49 -17.64 0.72
N ALA A 171 -20.19 -18.90 1.03
CA ALA A 171 -19.47 -19.24 2.26
C ALA A 171 -18.07 -18.61 2.28
N GLY A 172 -17.32 -18.66 1.16
CA GLY A 172 -16.03 -17.97 1.01
C GLY A 172 -16.15 -16.46 1.19
N PHE A 173 -17.20 -15.84 0.65
CA PHE A 173 -17.47 -14.42 0.83
C PHE A 173 -17.71 -14.03 2.30
N ILE A 174 -18.49 -14.83 3.02
CA ILE A 174 -18.79 -14.60 4.45
C ILE A 174 -17.54 -14.80 5.31
N HIS A 175 -16.70 -15.80 5.00
CA HIS A 175 -15.49 -16.14 5.75
C HIS A 175 -14.21 -15.56 5.18
N ALA A 176 -14.28 -14.55 4.30
CA ALA A 176 -13.11 -13.98 3.63
C ALA A 176 -12.11 -13.35 4.62
N GLU A 177 -12.60 -12.75 5.71
CA GLU A 177 -11.75 -12.20 6.77
C GLU A 177 -10.98 -13.29 7.51
N ASP A 178 -11.60 -14.45 7.78
CA ASP A 178 -10.93 -15.60 8.40
C ASP A 178 -9.84 -16.18 7.49
N ILE A 179 -10.09 -16.21 6.16
CA ILE A 179 -9.12 -16.63 5.15
C ILE A 179 -7.92 -15.67 5.16
N THR A 180 -8.17 -14.35 5.15
CA THR A 180 -7.14 -13.32 5.23
C THR A 180 -6.34 -13.45 6.53
N GLY A 181 -7.02 -13.54 7.66
CA GLY A 181 -6.39 -13.69 8.98
C GLY A 181 -5.53 -14.96 9.12
N THR A 182 -5.94 -16.07 8.50
CA THR A 182 -5.18 -17.34 8.50
C THR A 182 -3.89 -17.22 7.67
N ALA A 183 -3.94 -16.56 6.54
CA ALA A 183 -2.77 -16.32 5.72
C ALA A 183 -1.83 -15.32 6.42
N GLU A 184 -2.35 -14.23 6.96
CA GLU A 184 -1.57 -13.23 7.70
C GLU A 184 -0.89 -13.81 8.94
N ALA A 185 -1.56 -14.73 9.67
CA ALA A 185 -0.97 -15.40 10.83
C ALA A 185 0.27 -16.24 10.48
N ALA A 186 0.42 -16.66 9.22
CA ALA A 186 1.61 -17.35 8.74
C ALA A 186 2.73 -16.38 8.30
N THR A 187 2.35 -15.18 7.88
CA THR A 187 3.28 -14.15 7.33
C THR A 187 3.95 -13.32 8.42
N TYR A 188 3.19 -12.96 9.48
CA TYR A 188 3.70 -12.03 10.49
C TYR A 188 4.27 -12.74 11.73
N PRO A 189 5.42 -12.28 12.28
CA PRO A 189 5.92 -12.76 13.55
C PRO A 189 4.97 -12.40 14.70
N GLY A 190 4.60 -13.39 15.50
CA GLY A 190 3.72 -13.21 16.65
C GLY A 190 2.22 -13.33 16.31
N LYS A 191 1.39 -13.11 17.33
CA LYS A 191 -0.06 -13.20 17.19
C LYS A 191 -0.63 -11.90 16.62
N VAL A 192 -1.36 -11.95 15.51
CA VAL A 192 -2.16 -10.83 15.01
C VAL A 192 -3.26 -10.50 16.02
N ILE A 193 -3.26 -9.28 16.54
CA ILE A 193 -4.24 -8.79 17.54
C ILE A 193 -5.18 -7.73 16.96
N HIS A 194 -4.82 -7.12 15.83
CA HIS A 194 -5.67 -6.23 15.04
C HIS A 194 -5.25 -6.31 13.59
N ALA A 195 -6.23 -6.38 12.68
CA ALA A 195 -6.00 -6.32 11.26
C ALA A 195 -7.17 -5.59 10.59
N GLN A 196 -6.89 -4.58 9.79
CA GLN A 196 -7.89 -3.75 9.13
C GLN A 196 -7.40 -3.30 7.76
N SER A 197 -8.23 -3.49 6.72
CA SER A 197 -8.03 -2.84 5.43
C SER A 197 -8.72 -1.49 5.41
N THR A 198 -8.05 -0.50 4.87
CA THR A 198 -8.59 0.84 4.61
C THR A 198 -8.50 1.13 3.11
N PRO A 199 -9.08 2.21 2.60
CA PRO A 199 -8.86 2.62 1.21
C PRO A 199 -7.38 2.93 0.86
N TYR A 200 -6.53 3.09 1.87
CA TYR A 200 -5.15 3.54 1.72
C TYR A 200 -4.12 2.44 1.97
N GLN A 201 -4.41 1.55 2.93
CA GLN A 201 -3.43 0.56 3.39
C GLN A 201 -4.05 -0.60 4.17
N ARG A 202 -3.29 -1.68 4.29
CA ARG A 202 -3.56 -2.77 5.24
C ARG A 202 -2.80 -2.50 6.53
N ILE A 203 -3.52 -2.31 7.64
CA ILE A 203 -2.97 -2.10 8.98
C ILE A 203 -3.00 -3.43 9.71
N VAL A 204 -1.85 -3.93 10.16
CA VAL A 204 -1.75 -5.16 10.96
C VAL A 204 -0.94 -4.88 12.22
N LEU A 205 -1.51 -5.20 13.38
CA LEU A 205 -0.84 -5.12 14.66
C LEU A 205 -0.63 -6.54 15.21
N THR A 206 0.61 -6.87 15.52
CA THR A 206 0.95 -8.16 16.11
C THR A 206 1.48 -7.99 17.52
N ARG A 207 1.40 -9.07 18.29
CA ARG A 207 1.96 -9.14 19.64
C ARG A 207 2.77 -10.43 19.82
N SER A 208 4.01 -10.28 20.28
CA SER A 208 4.88 -11.38 20.67
C SER A 208 5.43 -11.11 22.08
N GLY A 209 4.88 -11.79 23.10
CA GLY A 209 5.17 -11.46 24.48
C GLY A 209 4.74 -10.04 24.85
N GLN A 210 5.69 -9.16 25.11
CA GLN A 210 5.45 -7.73 25.38
C GLN A 210 5.67 -6.85 24.14
N ASP A 211 6.21 -7.40 23.06
CA ASP A 211 6.48 -6.66 21.85
C ASP A 211 5.20 -6.47 21.01
N LEU A 212 4.88 -5.22 20.74
CA LEU A 212 3.85 -4.82 19.79
C LEU A 212 4.55 -4.36 18.51
N ARG A 213 4.13 -4.89 17.37
CA ARG A 213 4.66 -4.50 16.06
C ARG A 213 3.54 -4.05 15.15
N LEU A 214 3.76 -2.93 14.49
CA LEU A 214 2.87 -2.41 13.48
C LEU A 214 3.43 -2.69 12.09
N TYR A 215 2.55 -3.18 11.21
CA TYR A 215 2.85 -3.37 9.80
C TYR A 215 1.84 -2.60 8.94
N LEU A 216 2.33 -1.89 7.95
CA LEU A 216 1.53 -1.23 6.91
C LEU A 216 1.87 -1.87 5.56
N ASN A 217 0.87 -2.45 4.90
CA ASN A 217 1.05 -3.19 3.64
C ASN A 217 2.17 -4.25 3.69
N GLY A 218 2.31 -4.93 4.83
CA GLY A 218 3.35 -5.95 5.05
C GLY A 218 4.69 -5.40 5.55
N ASN A 219 4.94 -4.10 5.50
CA ASN A 219 6.19 -3.48 5.95
C ASN A 219 6.12 -3.10 7.42
N LEU A 220 7.13 -3.51 8.20
CA LEU A 220 7.25 -3.15 9.60
C LEU A 220 7.40 -1.63 9.74
N GLN A 221 6.61 -1.01 10.62
CA GLN A 221 6.69 0.42 10.93
C GLN A 221 7.36 0.67 12.27
N PHE A 222 7.11 -0.16 13.26
CA PHE A 222 7.83 -0.13 14.52
C PHE A 222 7.73 -1.48 15.29
N SER A 223 8.68 -1.69 16.20
CA SER A 223 8.60 -2.60 17.33
C SER A 223 8.58 -1.77 18.62
N SER A 224 7.65 -2.06 19.53
CA SER A 224 7.56 -1.32 20.81
C SER A 224 8.77 -1.46 21.72
N LEU A 225 9.67 -2.42 21.44
CA LEU A 225 10.89 -2.61 22.20
C LEU A 225 11.98 -1.60 21.88
N ASP A 226 12.01 -1.10 20.64
CA ASP A 226 13.11 -0.24 20.14
C ASP A 226 12.67 1.02 19.37
N GLU A 227 11.38 1.26 19.21
CA GLU A 227 10.82 2.42 18.50
C GLU A 227 11.34 3.76 19.04
N TYR A 228 11.71 3.81 20.33
CA TYR A 228 12.25 5.01 20.93
C TYR A 228 13.57 5.46 20.27
N ARG A 229 14.37 4.52 19.76
CA ARG A 229 15.61 4.87 19.03
C ARG A 229 15.31 5.63 17.75
N TYR A 230 14.30 5.16 17.01
CA TYR A 230 13.82 5.81 15.80
C TYR A 230 13.21 7.20 16.10
N HIS A 231 12.24 7.25 17.01
CA HIS A 231 11.50 8.50 17.27
C HIS A 231 12.34 9.55 18.00
N GLU A 232 13.22 9.14 18.91
CA GLU A 232 14.18 10.08 19.51
C GLU A 232 15.17 10.61 18.45
N ALA A 233 15.68 9.76 17.55
CA ALA A 233 16.55 10.19 16.46
C ALA A 233 15.83 11.10 15.46
N LEU A 234 14.58 10.83 15.13
CA LEU A 234 13.78 11.67 14.24
C LEU A 234 13.52 13.06 14.85
N VAL A 235 13.15 13.12 16.13
CA VAL A 235 12.60 14.34 16.74
C VAL A 235 13.67 15.22 17.36
N HIS A 236 14.56 14.67 18.19
CA HIS A 236 15.36 15.49 19.08
C HIS A 236 16.52 16.24 18.42
N PRO A 237 17.25 15.72 17.41
CA PRO A 237 18.26 16.49 16.69
C PRO A 237 17.68 17.74 16.01
N LEU A 238 16.44 17.64 15.52
CA LEU A 238 15.70 18.77 14.96
C LEU A 238 15.28 19.75 16.05
N MET A 239 14.44 19.29 16.98
CA MET A 239 13.76 20.15 17.95
C MET A 239 14.70 20.84 18.91
N ALA A 240 15.74 20.14 19.40
CA ALA A 240 16.74 20.71 20.31
C ALA A 240 17.68 21.71 19.62
N SER A 241 17.77 21.72 18.29
CA SER A 241 18.57 22.71 17.54
C SER A 241 17.85 24.07 17.39
N LEU A 242 16.56 24.14 17.73
CA LEU A 242 15.75 25.34 17.67
C LEU A 242 15.61 25.98 19.06
N ALA A 243 15.73 27.28 19.16
CA ALA A 243 15.73 27.97 20.47
C ALA A 243 14.41 27.81 21.23
N GLN A 244 13.29 28.02 20.57
CA GLN A 244 11.94 27.88 21.14
C GLN A 244 10.91 27.55 20.03
N PRO A 245 10.87 26.33 19.51
CA PRO A 245 9.88 25.95 18.51
C PRO A 245 8.47 25.99 19.11
N LYS A 246 7.59 26.75 18.50
CA LYS A 246 6.20 26.94 18.96
C LYS A 246 5.18 26.19 18.11
N ARG A 247 5.42 26.19 16.80
CA ARG A 247 4.49 25.62 15.82
C ARG A 247 5.19 24.57 15.00
N VAL A 248 4.70 23.34 15.09
CA VAL A 248 5.32 22.14 14.49
C VAL A 248 4.36 21.49 13.50
N LEU A 249 4.87 21.07 12.35
CA LEU A 249 4.16 20.26 11.37
C LEU A 249 4.71 18.84 11.39
N ILE A 250 3.82 17.85 11.45
CA ILE A 250 4.12 16.45 11.22
C ILE A 250 3.42 16.02 9.94
N ILE A 251 4.15 15.46 9.00
CA ILE A 251 3.62 14.86 7.78
C ILE A 251 3.77 13.35 7.91
N GLY A 252 2.65 12.64 8.02
CA GLY A 252 2.59 11.26 8.50
C GLY A 252 2.54 11.17 10.02
N GLY A 253 3.14 10.13 10.59
CA GLY A 253 3.26 9.96 12.05
C GLY A 253 1.94 9.76 12.78
N GLY A 254 0.92 9.20 12.10
CA GLY A 254 -0.43 8.98 12.64
C GLY A 254 -0.51 8.04 13.84
N ASP A 255 0.60 7.39 14.21
CA ASP A 255 0.75 6.59 15.43
C ASP A 255 0.95 7.46 16.70
N GLY A 256 1.31 8.74 16.54
CA GLY A 256 1.52 9.67 17.64
C GLY A 256 2.84 9.49 18.40
N LEU A 257 3.75 8.62 17.94
CA LEU A 257 5.03 8.37 18.63
C LEU A 257 6.01 9.54 18.45
N ALA A 258 6.11 10.11 17.25
CA ALA A 258 6.85 11.34 17.02
C ALA A 258 6.24 12.52 17.81
N LEU A 259 4.91 12.60 17.86
CA LEU A 259 4.19 13.62 18.65
C LEU A 259 4.50 13.50 20.14
N ARG A 260 4.55 12.28 20.70
CA ARG A 260 4.96 12.02 22.09
C ARG A 260 6.29 12.69 22.40
N GLU A 261 7.27 12.55 21.52
CA GLU A 261 8.60 13.15 21.68
C GLU A 261 8.57 14.68 21.54
N ILE A 262 7.80 15.21 20.59
CA ILE A 262 7.62 16.67 20.41
C ILE A 262 7.02 17.34 21.65
N LEU A 263 6.06 16.68 22.30
CA LEU A 263 5.39 17.21 23.49
C LEU A 263 6.30 17.34 24.72
N LYS A 264 7.48 16.74 24.71
CA LYS A 264 8.52 16.97 25.74
C LYS A 264 9.07 18.43 25.73
N TYR A 265 8.84 19.17 24.63
CA TYR A 265 9.25 20.56 24.50
C TYR A 265 8.13 21.49 24.95
N THR A 266 8.31 22.15 26.11
CA THR A 266 7.30 23.04 26.70
C THR A 266 7.01 24.28 25.86
N SER A 267 7.95 24.70 24.99
CA SER A 267 7.79 25.81 24.06
C SER A 267 6.72 25.53 22.98
N VAL A 268 6.44 24.28 22.67
CA VAL A 268 5.45 23.89 21.63
C VAL A 268 4.06 24.28 22.06
N GLN A 269 3.41 25.09 21.25
CA GLN A 269 2.05 25.60 21.46
C GLN A 269 1.03 24.91 20.56
N GLN A 270 1.43 24.56 19.32
CA GLN A 270 0.57 23.93 18.34
C GLN A 270 1.35 22.89 17.51
N VAL A 271 0.72 21.76 17.29
CA VAL A 271 1.17 20.74 16.35
C VAL A 271 0.07 20.50 15.32
N VAL A 272 0.39 20.61 14.04
CA VAL A 272 -0.49 20.18 12.95
C VAL A 272 0.05 18.84 12.45
N MET A 273 -0.78 17.82 12.45
CA MET A 273 -0.45 16.49 11.93
C MET A 273 -1.26 16.24 10.67
N VAL A 274 -0.59 16.00 9.56
CA VAL A 274 -1.23 15.68 8.27
C VAL A 274 -0.97 14.21 7.96
N ASP A 275 -1.96 13.38 8.22
CA ASP A 275 -1.93 11.95 7.94
C ASP A 275 -3.04 11.55 6.97
N LEU A 276 -2.72 10.67 6.02
CA LEU A 276 -3.66 10.29 4.97
C LEU A 276 -4.82 9.46 5.51
N ASP A 277 -4.55 8.56 6.48
CA ASP A 277 -5.47 7.51 6.89
C ASP A 277 -6.11 7.78 8.26
N PRO A 278 -7.39 8.19 8.31
CA PRO A 278 -8.10 8.42 9.58
C PRO A 278 -8.23 7.15 10.43
N ALA A 279 -8.14 5.95 9.84
CA ALA A 279 -8.19 4.71 10.61
C ALA A 279 -6.91 4.54 11.46
N MET A 280 -5.77 5.00 10.97
CA MET A 280 -4.51 4.99 11.69
C MET A 280 -4.57 5.89 12.93
N THR A 281 -4.90 7.15 12.76
CA THR A 281 -5.00 8.10 13.88
C THR A 281 -6.07 7.67 14.88
N LYS A 282 -7.21 7.14 14.43
CA LYS A 282 -8.28 6.63 15.30
C LYS A 282 -7.84 5.41 16.10
N LEU A 283 -7.15 4.45 15.46
CA LEU A 283 -6.65 3.24 16.12
C LEU A 283 -5.70 3.62 17.27
N PHE A 284 -4.74 4.51 17.02
CA PHE A 284 -3.75 4.94 17.99
C PHE A 284 -4.29 5.92 19.05
N ALA A 285 -5.42 6.55 18.82
CA ALA A 285 -6.11 7.37 19.81
C ALA A 285 -7.08 6.59 20.71
N SER A 286 -7.45 5.34 20.35
CA SER A 286 -8.52 4.62 21.06
C SER A 286 -8.10 3.23 21.60
N ASN A 287 -7.09 2.59 21.05
CA ASN A 287 -6.64 1.27 21.51
C ASN A 287 -5.78 1.41 22.78
N PRO A 288 -6.13 0.80 23.92
CA PRO A 288 -5.41 0.96 25.17
C PRO A 288 -3.93 0.56 25.15
N LEU A 289 -3.53 -0.40 24.31
CA LEU A 289 -2.13 -0.79 24.16
C LEU A 289 -1.32 0.29 23.46
N LEU A 290 -1.94 0.96 22.49
CA LEU A 290 -1.29 1.96 21.65
C LEU A 290 -1.32 3.34 22.30
N THR A 291 -2.41 3.70 23.02
CA THR A 291 -2.44 4.94 23.81
C THR A 291 -1.44 4.90 24.96
N ALA A 292 -1.22 3.72 25.57
CA ALA A 292 -0.16 3.55 26.54
C ALA A 292 1.23 3.71 25.93
N LEU A 293 1.44 3.28 24.68
CA LEU A 293 2.72 3.37 23.98
C LEU A 293 3.03 4.84 23.59
N ASN A 294 2.05 5.56 23.06
CA ASN A 294 2.22 6.97 22.66
C ASN A 294 1.93 7.96 23.80
N HIS A 295 1.69 7.48 25.02
CA HIS A 295 1.40 8.29 26.24
C HIS A 295 0.22 9.25 26.02
N ASP A 296 -0.85 8.78 25.38
CA ASP A 296 -2.04 9.58 25.05
C ASP A 296 -1.74 10.86 24.25
N ALA A 297 -0.63 10.88 23.49
CA ALA A 297 -0.19 12.08 22.77
C ALA A 297 -1.26 12.61 21.80
N LEU A 298 -2.03 11.71 21.17
CA LEU A 298 -3.10 12.09 20.24
C LEU A 298 -4.29 12.76 20.91
N ALA A 299 -4.41 12.70 22.25
CA ALA A 299 -5.41 13.45 23.03
C ALA A 299 -4.95 14.86 23.43
N SER A 300 -3.74 15.28 23.02
CA SER A 300 -3.18 16.58 23.39
C SER A 300 -4.01 17.74 22.84
N PRO A 301 -4.37 18.76 23.67
CA PRO A 301 -5.08 19.94 23.20
C PRO A 301 -4.24 20.82 22.24
N LYS A 302 -2.94 20.58 22.14
CA LYS A 302 -2.05 21.27 21.20
C LYS A 302 -2.09 20.69 19.78
N LEU A 303 -2.68 19.50 19.62
CA LEU A 303 -2.71 18.76 18.37
C LEU A 303 -3.93 19.15 17.53
N HIS A 304 -3.69 19.37 16.24
CA HIS A 304 -4.71 19.46 15.20
C HIS A 304 -4.42 18.40 14.12
N ILE A 305 -5.30 17.42 13.99
CA ILE A 305 -5.17 16.34 12.98
C ILE A 305 -5.93 16.74 11.71
N VAL A 306 -5.26 16.57 10.56
CA VAL A 306 -5.83 16.75 9.22
C VAL A 306 -5.65 15.46 8.45
N ASN A 307 -6.74 14.72 8.21
CA ASN A 307 -6.69 13.51 7.40
C ASN A 307 -6.87 13.85 5.91
N ARG A 308 -5.76 14.09 5.24
CA ARG A 308 -5.70 14.44 3.81
C ARG A 308 -4.37 13.99 3.18
N ASP A 309 -4.36 13.87 1.85
CA ASP A 309 -3.11 13.75 1.09
C ASP A 309 -2.22 14.95 1.35
N ALA A 310 -1.01 14.71 1.86
CA ALA A 310 -0.08 15.76 2.27
C ALA A 310 0.37 16.66 1.10
N PHE A 311 0.48 16.10 -0.11
CA PHE A 311 0.84 16.88 -1.30
C PHE A 311 -0.25 17.92 -1.64
N VAL A 312 -1.51 17.51 -1.55
CA VAL A 312 -2.67 18.38 -1.78
C VAL A 312 -2.81 19.39 -0.66
N TRP A 313 -2.69 18.93 0.59
CA TRP A 313 -2.80 19.80 1.76
C TRP A 313 -1.76 20.90 1.76
N LEU A 314 -0.51 20.58 1.45
CA LEU A 314 0.62 21.52 1.43
C LEU A 314 0.37 22.69 0.46
N ARG A 315 -0.11 22.37 -0.74
CA ARG A 315 -0.46 23.37 -1.75
C ARG A 315 -1.60 24.28 -1.29
N ASP A 316 -2.66 23.68 -0.73
CA ASP A 316 -3.84 24.41 -0.30
C ASP A 316 -3.54 25.26 0.95
N ALA A 317 -2.70 24.78 1.86
CA ALA A 317 -2.27 25.50 3.06
C ALA A 317 -1.44 26.75 2.69
N ALA A 318 -0.50 26.63 1.77
CA ALA A 318 0.28 27.77 1.27
C ALA A 318 -0.63 28.82 0.61
N ALA A 319 -1.59 28.40 -0.21
CA ALA A 319 -2.57 29.29 -0.86
C ALA A 319 -3.52 29.96 0.14
N ALA A 320 -3.85 29.28 1.27
CA ALA A 320 -4.68 29.83 2.34
C ALA A 320 -3.93 30.77 3.28
N GLY A 321 -2.62 30.93 3.14
CA GLY A 321 -1.79 31.74 4.04
C GLY A 321 -1.62 31.10 5.42
N GLU A 322 -1.53 29.78 5.47
CA GLU A 322 -1.26 29.04 6.70
C GLU A 322 -0.03 29.61 7.41
N PRO A 323 -0.07 29.95 8.72
CA PRO A 323 1.07 30.48 9.42
C PRO A 323 2.28 29.55 9.40
N ALA A 324 3.46 30.12 9.18
CA ALA A 324 4.69 29.35 9.02
C ALA A 324 5.05 28.52 10.27
N PHE A 325 5.60 27.34 10.04
CA PHE A 325 6.06 26.40 11.04
C PHE A 325 7.52 26.66 11.44
N ASP A 326 7.86 26.37 12.69
CA ASP A 326 9.22 26.43 13.20
C ASP A 326 9.98 25.13 12.91
N ALA A 327 9.28 24.01 12.95
CA ALA A 327 9.80 22.67 12.68
C ALA A 327 8.84 21.88 11.81
N VAL A 328 9.39 21.08 10.88
CA VAL A 328 8.62 20.12 10.06
C VAL A 328 9.27 18.74 10.18
N LEU A 329 8.47 17.75 10.55
CA LEU A 329 8.86 16.35 10.57
C LEU A 329 8.13 15.61 9.46
N ILE A 330 8.88 14.91 8.63
CA ILE A 330 8.35 14.08 7.54
C ILE A 330 8.62 12.62 7.90
N ASP A 331 7.57 11.99 8.40
CA ASP A 331 7.57 10.62 8.92
C ASP A 331 6.62 9.77 8.09
N LEU A 332 7.06 9.47 6.88
CA LEU A 332 6.31 8.75 5.86
C LEU A 332 6.88 7.34 5.67
N PRO A 333 6.09 6.38 5.19
CA PRO A 333 6.64 5.10 4.75
C PRO A 333 7.70 5.25 3.66
N ASP A 334 8.54 4.23 3.50
CA ASP A 334 9.53 4.17 2.44
C ASP A 334 8.93 4.35 1.04
N PRO A 335 9.67 4.96 0.10
CA PRO A 335 9.18 5.31 -1.24
C PRO A 335 9.03 4.09 -2.16
N SER A 336 8.28 3.09 -1.71
CA SER A 336 8.06 1.81 -2.41
C SER A 336 7.11 1.90 -3.61
N ASN A 337 6.44 3.01 -3.81
CA ASN A 337 5.53 3.24 -4.92
C ASN A 337 5.39 4.71 -5.28
N TYR A 338 4.77 4.98 -6.43
CA TYR A 338 4.60 6.35 -6.94
C TYR A 338 3.82 7.28 -6.00
N SER A 339 2.80 6.76 -5.33
CA SER A 339 1.94 7.56 -4.46
C SER A 339 2.70 8.09 -3.24
N ILE A 340 3.69 7.35 -2.75
CA ILE A 340 4.60 7.79 -1.68
C ILE A 340 5.78 8.56 -2.26
N GLY A 341 6.37 8.10 -3.37
CA GLY A 341 7.53 8.73 -4.02
C GLY A 341 7.31 10.20 -4.40
N LYS A 342 6.06 10.62 -4.71
CA LYS A 342 5.73 12.03 -4.97
C LYS A 342 5.99 12.94 -3.76
N LEU A 343 5.86 12.42 -2.52
CA LEU A 343 6.07 13.14 -1.26
C LEU A 343 7.57 13.35 -0.93
N TYR A 344 8.45 12.75 -1.71
CA TYR A 344 9.91 12.94 -1.66
C TYR A 344 10.43 13.73 -2.88
N SER A 345 9.53 14.31 -3.67
CA SER A 345 9.90 14.98 -4.92
C SER A 345 10.40 16.42 -4.70
N LEU A 346 11.18 16.91 -5.66
CA LEU A 346 11.62 18.30 -5.72
C LEU A 346 10.44 19.28 -5.62
N THR A 347 9.32 18.97 -6.26
CA THR A 347 8.10 19.80 -6.22
C THR A 347 7.54 19.86 -4.80
N PHE A 348 7.50 18.75 -4.09
CA PHE A 348 7.02 18.68 -2.72
C PHE A 348 7.90 19.49 -1.76
N TYR A 349 9.21 19.31 -1.83
CA TYR A 349 10.14 20.03 -0.97
C TYR A 349 10.18 21.54 -1.26
N ARG A 350 10.02 21.96 -2.51
CA ARG A 350 9.87 23.39 -2.86
C ARG A 350 8.60 23.99 -2.29
N ALA A 351 7.48 23.27 -2.34
CA ALA A 351 6.22 23.75 -1.78
C ALA A 351 6.28 23.95 -0.26
N LEU A 352 7.19 23.29 0.46
CA LEU A 352 7.41 23.52 1.88
C LEU A 352 8.00 24.91 2.18
N HIS A 353 8.72 25.53 1.24
CA HIS A 353 9.33 26.84 1.47
C HIS A 353 8.31 27.90 1.92
N ASP A 354 7.11 27.88 1.36
CA ASP A 354 6.07 28.87 1.62
C ASP A 354 5.49 28.74 3.05
N LEU A 355 5.73 27.60 3.70
CA LEU A 355 5.28 27.31 5.06
C LEU A 355 6.41 27.37 6.10
N LEU A 356 7.59 27.84 5.73
CA LEU A 356 8.77 27.89 6.59
C LEU A 356 9.24 29.31 6.84
N LYS A 357 9.78 29.54 8.05
CA LYS A 357 10.58 30.72 8.39
C LYS A 357 12.04 30.49 8.01
N ALA A 358 12.82 31.54 7.95
CA ALA A 358 14.28 31.45 7.67
C ALA A 358 15.05 30.54 8.66
N GLU A 359 14.60 30.48 9.90
CA GLU A 359 15.21 29.69 10.98
C GLU A 359 14.64 28.26 11.08
N SER A 360 13.58 27.97 10.32
CA SER A 360 12.90 26.66 10.39
C SER A 360 13.80 25.52 9.97
N ARG A 361 13.50 24.36 10.49
CA ARG A 361 14.20 23.11 10.17
C ARG A 361 13.20 22.04 9.76
N ILE A 362 13.67 21.16 8.89
CA ILE A 362 12.96 19.96 8.44
C ILE A 362 13.78 18.75 8.85
N VAL A 363 13.12 17.68 9.23
CA VAL A 363 13.71 16.35 9.28
C VAL A 363 12.88 15.41 8.40
N VAL A 364 13.57 14.55 7.65
CA VAL A 364 12.95 13.53 6.78
C VAL A 364 13.51 12.18 7.17
N GLN A 365 12.63 11.23 7.51
CA GLN A 365 13.03 9.84 7.53
C GLN A 365 13.35 9.38 6.10
N SER A 366 14.37 8.54 5.91
CA SER A 366 14.91 8.33 4.57
C SER A 366 15.53 6.94 4.41
N THR A 367 14.77 5.90 4.69
CA THR A 367 15.20 4.50 4.50
C THR A 367 16.61 4.16 5.05
N SER A 368 17.15 3.00 4.69
CA SER A 368 18.46 2.54 5.16
C SER A 368 19.60 3.02 4.26
N PRO A 369 20.58 3.79 4.75
CA PRO A 369 21.76 4.16 3.97
C PRO A 369 22.70 2.98 3.70
N LEU A 370 22.55 1.85 4.41
CA LEU A 370 23.31 0.62 4.20
C LEU A 370 22.69 -0.25 3.10
N VAL A 371 21.37 -0.47 3.17
CA VAL A 371 20.63 -1.36 2.26
C VAL A 371 20.25 -0.63 0.98
N ALA A 372 19.72 0.58 1.10
CA ALA A 372 19.19 1.39 0.01
C ALA A 372 19.97 2.71 -0.15
N ARG A 373 21.29 2.57 -0.40
CA ARG A 373 22.26 3.68 -0.36
C ARG A 373 21.94 4.77 -1.38
N LYS A 374 21.68 4.42 -2.64
CA LYS A 374 21.32 5.39 -3.69
C LYS A 374 20.00 6.08 -3.38
N THR A 375 19.04 5.31 -2.87
CA THR A 375 17.74 5.82 -2.44
C THR A 375 17.89 6.89 -1.36
N TYR A 376 18.67 6.60 -0.31
CA TYR A 376 18.94 7.53 0.77
C TYR A 376 19.59 8.83 0.25
N TRP A 377 20.64 8.72 -0.55
CA TRP A 377 21.33 9.89 -1.10
C TRP A 377 20.52 10.62 -2.18
N CYS A 378 19.62 9.95 -2.88
CA CYS A 378 18.67 10.60 -3.79
C CYS A 378 17.71 11.56 -3.04
N VAL A 379 17.26 11.19 -1.83
CA VAL A 379 16.46 12.11 -1.01
C VAL A 379 17.29 13.32 -0.60
N ALA A 380 18.56 13.12 -0.20
CA ALA A 380 19.47 14.20 0.15
C ALA A 380 19.74 15.16 -1.03
N ASP A 381 20.03 14.60 -2.23
CA ASP A 381 20.25 15.38 -3.44
C ASP A 381 18.99 16.16 -3.86
N THR A 382 17.81 15.58 -3.65
CA THR A 382 16.54 16.23 -3.95
C THR A 382 16.26 17.41 -3.01
N LEU A 383 16.54 17.26 -1.72
CA LEU A 383 16.46 18.37 -0.74
C LEU A 383 17.45 19.48 -1.07
N ALA A 384 18.70 19.13 -1.42
CA ALA A 384 19.71 20.09 -1.83
C ALA A 384 19.29 20.85 -3.12
N ALA A 385 18.73 20.13 -4.11
CA ALA A 385 18.21 20.73 -5.33
C ALA A 385 16.97 21.61 -5.08
N ALA A 386 16.25 21.39 -3.98
CA ALA A 386 15.17 22.28 -3.53
C ALA A 386 15.69 23.54 -2.82
N GLY A 387 16.99 23.68 -2.59
CA GLY A 387 17.63 24.86 -2.01
C GLY A 387 17.90 24.76 -0.51
N TYR A 388 17.80 23.57 0.07
CA TYR A 388 18.10 23.36 1.49
C TYR A 388 19.57 23.00 1.72
N GLN A 389 20.09 23.43 2.87
CA GLN A 389 21.32 22.89 3.43
C GLN A 389 20.99 21.59 4.14
N VAL A 390 21.58 20.48 3.69
CA VAL A 390 21.25 19.13 4.16
C VAL A 390 22.35 18.61 5.08
N THR A 391 21.97 18.02 6.20
CA THR A 391 22.84 17.29 7.11
C THR A 391 22.33 15.87 7.25
N PRO A 392 23.01 14.89 6.63
CA PRO A 392 22.64 13.48 6.72
C PRO A 392 23.08 12.90 8.08
N TYR A 393 22.28 11.96 8.61
CA TYR A 393 22.65 11.18 9.80
C TYR A 393 21.89 9.85 9.80
N HIS A 394 22.34 8.89 10.59
CA HIS A 394 21.72 7.57 10.68
C HIS A 394 21.84 7.01 12.09
N THR A 395 21.07 5.98 12.38
CA THR A 395 21.17 5.22 13.63
C THR A 395 20.76 3.76 13.43
N TYR A 396 21.31 2.90 14.26
CA TYR A 396 20.89 1.50 14.31
C TYR A 396 19.64 1.34 15.16
N VAL A 397 18.57 0.83 14.54
CA VAL A 397 17.32 0.42 15.17
C VAL A 397 17.23 -1.09 15.06
N PRO A 398 17.25 -1.86 16.17
CA PRO A 398 17.36 -3.32 16.13
C PRO A 398 16.33 -4.02 15.23
N SER A 399 15.10 -3.49 15.15
CA SER A 399 14.03 -4.05 14.31
C SER A 399 14.14 -3.69 12.83
N PHE A 400 14.88 -2.63 12.47
CA PHE A 400 15.03 -2.13 11.08
C PHE A 400 16.46 -2.25 10.53
N GLY A 401 17.46 -2.40 11.39
CA GLY A 401 18.87 -2.22 11.02
C GLY A 401 19.28 -0.75 11.00
N GLU A 402 20.26 -0.40 10.16
CA GLU A 402 20.69 1.00 9.98
C GLU A 402 19.60 1.81 9.29
N TRP A 403 19.18 2.89 9.92
CA TRP A 403 18.11 3.75 9.43
C TRP A 403 18.58 5.20 9.29
N GLY A 404 18.21 5.82 8.17
CA GLY A 404 18.71 7.12 7.78
C GLY A 404 17.70 8.25 7.99
N PHE A 405 18.22 9.43 8.29
CA PHE A 405 17.46 10.66 8.45
C PHE A 405 18.22 11.81 7.79
N LEU A 406 17.48 12.82 7.35
CA LEU A 406 18.04 14.03 6.73
C LEU A 406 17.50 15.26 7.43
N LEU A 407 18.37 16.02 8.08
CA LEU A 407 18.06 17.36 8.55
C LEU A 407 18.24 18.35 7.41
N ALA A 408 17.30 19.25 7.23
CA ALA A 408 17.35 20.24 6.18
C ALA A 408 16.86 21.62 6.68
N GLY A 409 17.35 22.68 6.07
CA GLY A 409 16.95 24.05 6.38
C GLY A 409 17.62 25.06 5.48
N GLN A 410 17.25 26.33 5.58
CA GLN A 410 17.90 27.40 4.79
C GLN A 410 19.33 27.73 5.27
N ARG A 411 19.67 27.35 6.51
CA ARG A 411 21.01 27.54 7.11
C ARG A 411 21.60 26.20 7.53
N PRO A 412 22.94 26.10 7.61
CA PRO A 412 23.58 24.88 8.11
C PRO A 412 23.06 24.51 9.50
N TRP A 413 22.81 23.22 9.71
CA TRP A 413 22.42 22.70 11.01
C TRP A 413 23.66 22.66 11.95
N ARG A 414 23.41 22.86 13.23
CA ARG A 414 24.42 22.70 14.28
C ARG A 414 23.88 21.76 15.34
N ALA A 415 24.70 20.81 15.76
CA ALA A 415 24.38 19.90 16.83
C ALA A 415 24.01 20.65 18.11
N PRO A 416 22.83 20.34 18.72
CA PRO A 416 22.44 20.97 19.97
C PRO A 416 23.33 20.51 21.12
N GLY A 417 23.61 21.42 22.06
CA GLY A 417 24.39 21.10 23.24
C GLY A 417 23.56 20.45 24.37
N HIS A 418 22.24 20.56 24.32
CA HIS A 418 21.34 20.08 25.36
C HIS A 418 20.10 19.45 24.77
N TYR A 419 19.64 18.38 25.43
CA TYR A 419 18.44 17.63 25.09
C TYR A 419 17.47 17.59 26.28
N PRO A 420 16.17 17.31 26.09
CA PRO A 420 15.27 17.06 27.19
C PRO A 420 15.76 15.94 28.08
N THR A 421 15.43 16.00 29.35
CA THR A 421 15.73 14.92 30.30
C THR A 421 14.83 13.71 30.07
N GLY A 422 15.33 12.52 30.42
CA GLY A 422 14.55 11.28 30.33
C GLY A 422 14.51 10.63 28.94
N LEU A 423 15.38 11.06 28.01
CA LEU A 423 15.61 10.33 26.77
C LEU A 423 16.35 9.03 27.06
N ARG A 424 16.02 7.99 26.29
CA ARG A 424 16.60 6.65 26.45
C ARG A 424 17.82 6.44 25.55
N PHE A 425 17.92 7.20 24.46
CA PHE A 425 18.92 6.99 23.42
C PHE A 425 19.66 8.27 23.05
N VAL A 426 18.96 9.34 22.66
CA VAL A 426 19.60 10.53 22.10
C VAL A 426 20.23 11.40 23.19
N ASN A 427 21.50 11.74 22.99
CA ASN A 427 22.26 12.72 23.76
C ASN A 427 23.30 13.38 22.83
N ALA A 428 24.16 14.27 23.35
CA ALA A 428 25.14 14.99 22.54
C ALA A 428 26.20 14.06 21.91
N GLU A 429 26.66 13.06 22.66
CA GLU A 429 27.62 12.06 22.17
C GLU A 429 27.01 11.17 21.07
N GLU A 430 25.81 10.63 21.33
CA GLU A 430 25.15 9.80 20.35
C GLU A 430 24.79 10.58 19.08
N THR A 431 24.42 11.85 19.21
CA THR A 431 24.20 12.71 18.04
C THR A 431 25.47 12.88 17.20
N ALA A 432 26.65 12.98 17.82
CA ALA A 432 27.89 13.01 17.08
C ALA A 432 28.19 11.68 16.38
N ASN A 433 27.88 10.54 17.02
CA ASN A 433 28.04 9.21 16.44
C ASN A 433 27.12 9.03 15.22
N MET A 434 25.87 9.49 15.30
CA MET A 434 24.90 9.41 14.19
C MET A 434 25.33 10.15 12.93
N LEU A 435 26.26 11.13 13.03
CA LEU A 435 26.78 11.88 11.87
C LEU A 435 27.92 11.17 11.14
N HIS A 436 28.44 10.07 11.68
CA HIS A 436 29.58 9.37 11.12
C HIS A 436 29.13 8.26 10.15
N PHE A 437 29.44 8.42 8.88
CA PHE A 437 29.11 7.43 7.83
C PHE A 437 30.36 6.59 7.50
N PRO A 438 30.32 5.26 7.68
CA PRO A 438 31.35 4.36 7.17
C PRO A 438 31.34 4.31 5.63
N ALA A 439 32.41 3.76 5.04
CA ALA A 439 32.65 3.82 3.60
C ALA A 439 31.53 3.20 2.74
N ASP A 440 30.87 2.16 3.23
CA ASP A 440 29.77 1.45 2.55
C ASP A 440 28.44 2.22 2.59
N MET A 441 28.31 3.20 3.49
CA MET A 441 27.16 4.10 3.59
C MET A 441 27.47 5.53 3.10
N ALA A 442 28.73 5.83 2.76
CA ALA A 442 29.18 7.15 2.34
C ALA A 442 28.44 7.63 1.08
N TYR A 443 28.50 8.94 0.83
CA TYR A 443 27.83 9.59 -0.30
C TYR A 443 28.07 8.89 -1.63
N VAL A 444 26.98 8.71 -2.37
CA VAL A 444 26.95 8.37 -3.81
C VAL A 444 25.95 9.30 -4.48
N GLU A 445 26.19 9.65 -5.74
CA GLU A 445 25.23 10.46 -6.49
C GLU A 445 23.92 9.68 -6.67
N GLY A 446 22.85 10.14 -6.01
CA GLY A 446 21.52 9.53 -6.06
C GLY A 446 20.62 10.14 -7.13
N GLY A 447 20.96 11.34 -7.60
CA GLY A 447 20.14 12.12 -8.52
C GLY A 447 18.95 12.79 -7.85
N VAL A 448 18.13 13.49 -8.64
CA VAL A 448 17.01 14.30 -8.13
C VAL A 448 15.67 13.65 -8.47
N GLN A 449 14.89 13.34 -7.45
CA GLN A 449 13.53 12.82 -7.59
C GLN A 449 12.57 13.91 -8.08
N ARG A 450 11.91 13.66 -9.20
CA ARG A 450 10.90 14.51 -9.80
C ARG A 450 9.62 13.72 -10.02
N LEU A 451 8.50 14.42 -10.22
CA LEU A 451 7.20 13.77 -10.48
C LEU A 451 7.18 12.95 -11.78
N ASP A 452 8.03 13.32 -12.75
CA ASP A 452 8.07 12.72 -14.09
C ASP A 452 9.11 11.59 -14.24
N ASN A 453 10.12 11.47 -13.33
CA ASN A 453 11.20 10.51 -13.51
C ASN A 453 11.13 9.27 -12.62
N GLN A 454 10.42 9.34 -11.50
CA GLN A 454 10.26 8.25 -10.51
C GLN A 454 11.58 7.57 -10.10
N LEU A 455 12.65 8.34 -10.08
CA LEU A 455 14.00 7.84 -9.86
C LEU A 455 14.14 7.15 -8.50
N LEU A 456 13.58 7.77 -7.47
CA LEU A 456 13.64 7.29 -6.09
C LEU A 456 12.97 5.92 -5.92
N VAL A 457 11.77 5.75 -6.48
CA VAL A 457 11.02 4.47 -6.42
C VAL A 457 11.79 3.36 -7.11
N ARG A 458 12.40 3.67 -8.26
CA ARG A 458 13.21 2.69 -9.00
C ARG A 458 14.47 2.29 -8.25
N HIS A 459 15.20 3.24 -7.65
CA HIS A 459 16.36 2.93 -6.81
C HIS A 459 15.96 2.06 -5.61
N PHE A 460 14.85 2.40 -4.95
CA PHE A 460 14.34 1.64 -3.82
C PHE A 460 14.05 0.18 -4.22
N ASP A 461 13.29 -0.03 -5.29
CA ASP A 461 12.95 -1.37 -5.78
C ASP A 461 14.20 -2.18 -6.15
N GLU A 462 15.17 -1.58 -6.83
CA GLU A 462 16.41 -2.23 -7.25
C GLU A 462 17.27 -2.66 -6.06
N GLU A 463 17.47 -1.76 -5.08
CA GLU A 463 18.35 -2.00 -3.93
C GLU A 463 17.74 -2.98 -2.93
N TRP A 464 16.47 -2.83 -2.59
CA TRP A 464 15.78 -3.75 -1.68
C TRP A 464 15.60 -5.14 -2.29
N SER A 465 15.29 -5.24 -3.59
CA SER A 465 15.23 -6.53 -4.29
C SER A 465 16.58 -7.23 -4.31
N ALA A 466 17.67 -6.50 -4.52
CA ALA A 466 19.01 -7.05 -4.46
C ALA A 466 19.36 -7.58 -3.06
N TYR A 467 18.98 -6.84 -2.01
CA TYR A 467 19.19 -7.26 -0.62
C TYR A 467 18.40 -8.51 -0.26
N GLN A 468 17.10 -8.55 -0.60
CA GLN A 468 16.24 -9.73 -0.35
C GLN A 468 16.70 -10.99 -1.10
N ASN A 469 17.27 -10.84 -2.30
CA ASN A 469 17.78 -11.96 -3.07
C ASN A 469 19.17 -12.44 -2.61
N ALA A 470 19.87 -11.67 -1.79
CA ALA A 470 21.21 -12.01 -1.28
C ALA A 470 21.17 -12.86 0.02
N TRP A 471 20.02 -12.90 0.69
CA TRP A 471 19.77 -13.61 1.96
C TRP A 471 18.60 -14.58 1.83
#